data_bbf19c8eaad77920bb6e1501ded645fb
#
_entry.id   bbf19c8eaad77920bb6e1501ded645fb
#
_cell.length_a   1.000
_cell.length_b   1.000
_cell.length_c   1.000
_cell.angle_alpha   90.00
_cell.angle_beta   90.00
_cell.angle_gamma   90.00
#
_symmetry.space_group_name_H-M   'P 1'
#
loop_
_entity.id
_entity.type
_entity.pdbx_description
1 polymer ?
#
loop_
_entity_poly.entity_id
_entity_poly.type
_entity_poly.pdbx_seq_one_letter_code
_entity_poly.pdbx_strand_id
1 'polypeptide(L)'
;GSQRAIQMALVRYLAELKKKTRSKYFSNRLLLIDSPELFLHPQAVELVRVALKKLSQEGYQVVFATHSAQMVTSEDVSTSLLIRKSRERGTFMRKRMEDAVRQVVRDAPSQLQTLFSLSNSNELLFADYVLLTEGKTEWRVLPTLFEKITGKSFALIKCALVRQGGVSN
;
A
#
# COMPACT_ATOMS: atom_id res chain seq x y z
N GLY A 1 17.46 -0.76 -18.07
CA GLY A 1 17.44 -2.23 -18.27
C GLY A 1 18.09 -3.05 -17.16
N SER A 2 19.27 -2.67 -16.65
CA SER A 2 20.06 -3.53 -15.76
C SER A 2 19.51 -3.71 -14.33
N GLN A 3 18.95 -2.68 -13.72
CA GLN A 3 18.40 -2.80 -12.36
C GLN A 3 17.16 -3.71 -12.28
N ARG A 4 16.31 -3.70 -13.33
CA ARG A 4 15.16 -4.64 -13.42
C ARG A 4 15.60 -6.09 -13.46
N ALA A 5 16.68 -6.38 -14.21
CA ALA A 5 17.23 -7.71 -14.29
C ALA A 5 17.79 -8.18 -12.93
N ILE A 6 18.41 -7.29 -12.16
CA ILE A 6 18.97 -7.60 -10.84
C ILE A 6 17.85 -7.91 -9.82
N GLN A 7 16.78 -7.13 -9.77
CA GLN A 7 15.67 -7.37 -8.85
C GLN A 7 14.94 -8.67 -9.18
N MET A 8 14.64 -8.92 -10.46
CA MET A 8 14.02 -10.18 -10.87
C MET A 8 14.96 -11.38 -10.72
N ALA A 9 16.26 -11.19 -10.94
CA ALA A 9 17.27 -12.21 -10.69
C ALA A 9 17.40 -12.52 -9.20
N LEU A 10 17.33 -11.51 -8.32
CA LEU A 10 17.36 -11.70 -6.88
C LEU A 10 16.14 -12.49 -6.40
N VAL A 11 14.93 -12.14 -6.86
CA VAL A 11 13.71 -12.89 -6.51
C VAL A 11 13.77 -14.32 -7.04
N ARG A 12 14.23 -14.54 -8.27
CA ARG A 12 14.46 -15.89 -8.82
C ARG A 12 15.55 -16.65 -8.08
N TYR A 13 16.66 -16.01 -7.79
CA TYR A 13 17.77 -16.60 -7.05
C TYR A 13 17.35 -17.04 -5.64
N LEU A 14 16.59 -16.19 -4.93
CA LEU A 14 16.04 -16.54 -3.63
C LEU A 14 15.04 -17.72 -3.71
N ALA A 15 14.24 -17.77 -4.77
CA ALA A 15 13.33 -18.88 -5.03
C ALA A 15 14.07 -20.18 -5.41
N GLU A 16 15.22 -20.10 -6.11
CA GLU A 16 16.03 -21.26 -6.50
C GLU A 16 16.92 -21.78 -5.37
N LEU A 17 17.45 -20.91 -4.52
CA LEU A 17 18.19 -21.34 -3.32
C LEU A 17 17.38 -22.30 -2.46
N LYS A 18 16.07 -22.17 -2.46
CA LYS A 18 15.16 -23.05 -1.75
C LYS A 18 15.09 -24.47 -2.33
N LYS A 19 15.16 -24.63 -3.64
CA LYS A 19 15.13 -25.97 -4.29
C LYS A 19 16.34 -26.82 -3.93
N LYS A 20 17.48 -26.18 -3.62
CA LYS A 20 18.74 -26.88 -3.31
C LYS A 20 18.96 -27.19 -1.83
N THR A 21 18.24 -26.51 -0.92
CA THR A 21 18.48 -26.67 0.52
C THR A 21 17.31 -27.42 1.17
N ARG A 22 17.24 -28.71 1.01
CA ARG A 22 16.42 -29.64 1.82
C ARG A 22 16.94 -29.77 3.25
N SER A 23 17.66 -28.81 3.78
CA SER A 23 18.19 -28.84 5.13
C SER A 23 17.14 -28.41 6.14
N LYS A 24 16.97 -29.23 7.16
CA LYS A 24 16.04 -29.17 8.29
C LYS A 24 16.30 -27.98 9.25
N TYR A 25 17.24 -27.09 8.92
CA TYR A 25 17.64 -25.92 9.69
C TYR A 25 17.32 -24.63 8.96
N PHE A 26 16.02 -24.35 8.78
CA PHE A 26 15.60 -23.02 8.38
C PHE A 26 15.58 -22.10 9.60
N SER A 27 16.74 -21.62 10.01
CA SER A 27 16.85 -20.49 10.91
C SER A 27 16.30 -19.24 10.21
N ASN A 28 15.48 -18.50 10.91
CA ASN A 28 14.84 -17.23 10.60
C ASN A 28 15.66 -16.33 9.64
N ARG A 29 15.34 -16.35 8.36
CA ARG A 29 15.98 -15.48 7.38
C ARG A 29 15.17 -14.20 7.26
N LEU A 30 15.81 -13.08 7.59
CA LEU A 30 15.23 -11.75 7.43
C LEU A 30 15.63 -11.17 6.07
N LEU A 31 14.64 -10.73 5.31
CA LEU A 31 14.80 -10.04 4.03
C LEU A 31 14.30 -8.60 4.19
N LEU A 32 15.21 -7.66 4.07
CA LEU A 32 14.92 -6.22 4.12
C LEU A 32 15.05 -5.64 2.72
N ILE A 33 14.02 -4.99 2.21
CA ILE A 33 14.00 -4.43 0.86
C ILE A 33 13.47 -3.01 0.91
N ASP A 34 14.17 -2.09 0.28
CA ASP A 34 13.68 -0.73 0.06
C ASP A 34 13.15 -0.60 -1.36
N SER A 35 11.89 -0.15 -1.47
CA SER A 35 11.22 0.15 -2.73
C SER A 35 11.34 -0.96 -3.80
N PRO A 36 10.86 -2.18 -3.52
CA PRO A 36 10.98 -3.31 -4.46
C PRO A 36 10.27 -3.07 -5.80
N GLU A 37 9.30 -2.17 -5.82
CA GLU A 37 8.56 -1.77 -7.01
C GLU A 37 9.28 -0.77 -7.90
N LEU A 38 10.39 -0.21 -7.46
CA LEU A 38 11.02 0.92 -8.13
C LEU A 38 11.43 0.54 -9.57
N PHE A 39 11.06 1.39 -10.53
CA PHE A 39 11.29 1.21 -11.98
C PHE A 39 10.58 0.00 -12.60
N LEU A 40 9.61 -0.59 -11.94
CA LEU A 40 8.81 -1.68 -12.50
C LEU A 40 7.52 -1.15 -13.15
N HIS A 41 7.09 -1.85 -14.21
CA HIS A 41 5.76 -1.65 -14.78
C HIS A 41 4.70 -2.18 -13.79
N PRO A 42 3.48 -1.62 -13.72
CA PRO A 42 2.43 -2.05 -12.79
C PRO A 42 2.19 -3.57 -12.72
N GLN A 43 2.19 -4.26 -13.86
CA GLN A 43 2.08 -5.72 -13.89
C GLN A 43 3.26 -6.44 -13.21
N ALA A 44 4.47 -5.87 -13.31
CA ALA A 44 5.65 -6.42 -12.67
C ALA A 44 5.67 -6.14 -11.16
N VAL A 45 5.09 -5.04 -10.71
CA VAL A 45 4.88 -4.73 -9.28
C VAL A 45 4.05 -5.83 -8.62
N GLU A 46 2.94 -6.23 -9.25
CA GLU A 46 2.09 -7.30 -8.76
C GLU A 46 2.85 -8.64 -8.64
N LEU A 47 3.66 -8.97 -9.65
CA LEU A 47 4.47 -10.21 -9.61
C LEU A 47 5.48 -10.18 -8.46
N VAL A 48 6.11 -9.04 -8.19
CA VAL A 48 7.03 -8.88 -7.06
C VAL A 48 6.30 -9.01 -5.74
N ARG A 49 5.14 -8.37 -5.58
CA ARG A 49 4.31 -8.48 -4.39
C ARG A 49 3.95 -9.94 -4.08
N VAL A 50 3.45 -10.67 -5.08
CA VAL A 50 3.10 -12.09 -4.95
C VAL A 50 4.33 -12.94 -4.59
N ALA A 51 5.48 -12.66 -5.21
CA ALA A 51 6.72 -13.38 -4.93
C ALA A 51 7.20 -13.16 -3.49
N LEU A 52 7.14 -11.91 -2.98
CA LEU A 52 7.51 -11.59 -1.59
C LEU A 52 6.56 -12.26 -0.58
N LYS A 53 5.25 -12.28 -0.87
CA LYS A 53 4.27 -12.98 -0.04
C LYS A 53 4.55 -14.48 -0.01
N LYS A 54 4.86 -15.08 -1.15
CA LYS A 54 5.24 -16.50 -1.22
C LYS A 54 6.50 -16.79 -0.40
N LEU A 55 7.52 -15.94 -0.46
CA LEU A 55 8.72 -16.08 0.37
C LEU A 55 8.37 -16.05 1.87
N SER A 56 7.47 -15.16 2.29
CA SER A 56 7.06 -15.10 3.70
C SER A 56 6.36 -16.38 4.17
N GLN A 57 5.54 -16.98 3.32
CA GLN A 57 4.90 -18.29 3.59
C GLN A 57 5.90 -19.44 3.64
N GLU A 58 7.05 -19.26 3.04
CA GLU A 58 8.13 -20.21 2.93
C GLU A 58 9.17 -20.09 4.05
N GLY A 59 8.89 -19.32 5.11
CA GLY A 59 9.72 -19.19 6.30
C GLY A 59 10.73 -18.04 6.27
N TYR A 60 10.62 -17.12 5.30
CA TYR A 60 11.35 -15.86 5.34
C TYR A 60 10.56 -14.83 6.13
N GLN A 61 11.23 -14.08 6.97
CA GLN A 61 10.67 -12.83 7.49
C GLN A 61 10.97 -11.73 6.47
N VAL A 62 9.92 -11.24 5.79
CA VAL A 62 10.05 -10.22 4.74
C VAL A 62 9.58 -8.89 5.28
N VAL A 63 10.46 -7.89 5.23
CA VAL A 63 10.12 -6.50 5.57
C VAL A 63 10.53 -5.63 4.38
N PHE A 64 9.61 -4.84 3.87
CA PHE A 64 9.93 -3.90 2.81
C PHE A 64 9.31 -2.53 3.05
N ALA A 65 9.98 -1.48 2.59
CA ALA A 65 9.43 -0.13 2.51
C ALA A 65 8.89 0.10 1.09
N THR A 66 7.79 0.81 0.96
CA THR A 66 7.20 1.12 -0.35
C THR A 66 6.47 2.47 -0.34
N HIS A 67 6.48 3.14 -1.48
CA HIS A 67 5.64 4.29 -1.79
C HIS A 67 4.47 3.94 -2.73
N SER A 68 4.33 2.67 -3.10
CA SER A 68 3.28 2.20 -4.00
C SER A 68 2.15 1.52 -3.23
N ALA A 69 0.95 2.04 -3.38
CA ALA A 69 -0.24 1.40 -2.83
C ALA A 69 -0.51 0.02 -3.45
N GLN A 70 -0.02 -0.25 -4.66
CA GLN A 70 -0.13 -1.57 -5.30
C GLN A 70 0.62 -2.67 -4.55
N MET A 71 1.60 -2.30 -3.72
CA MET A 71 2.34 -3.24 -2.88
C MET A 71 1.60 -3.66 -1.61
N VAL A 72 0.45 -3.02 -1.32
CA VAL A 72 -0.34 -3.28 -0.10
C VAL A 72 -1.74 -3.73 -0.48
N THR A 73 -2.18 -4.85 0.07
CA THR A 73 -3.55 -5.34 -0.07
C THR A 73 -4.31 -5.24 1.25
N SER A 74 -5.62 -5.47 1.22
CA SER A 74 -6.44 -5.52 2.43
C SER A 74 -5.94 -6.54 3.47
N GLU A 75 -5.33 -7.63 3.02
CA GLU A 75 -4.75 -8.65 3.89
C GLU A 75 -3.47 -8.19 4.62
N ASP A 76 -2.76 -7.22 4.04
CA ASP A 76 -1.48 -6.74 4.55
C ASP A 76 -1.64 -5.57 5.53
N VAL A 77 -2.86 -5.04 5.68
CA VAL A 77 -3.15 -3.84 6.50
C VAL A 77 -2.77 -4.03 7.96
N SER A 78 -3.02 -5.22 8.52
CA SER A 78 -2.68 -5.53 9.92
C SER A 78 -1.17 -5.57 10.17
N THR A 79 -0.38 -5.87 9.15
CA THR A 79 1.09 -5.95 9.22
C THR A 79 1.78 -4.71 8.67
N SER A 80 1.03 -3.78 8.09
CA SER A 80 1.56 -2.55 7.51
C SER A 80 1.71 -1.44 8.55
N LEU A 81 2.84 -0.73 8.47
CA LEU A 81 3.16 0.41 9.31
C LEU A 81 3.19 1.67 8.44
N LEU A 82 2.39 2.67 8.80
CA LEU A 82 2.36 3.93 8.09
C LEU A 82 3.34 4.91 8.71
N ILE A 83 4.40 5.24 7.95
CA ILE A 83 5.42 6.20 8.35
C ILE A 83 5.11 7.57 7.76
N ARG A 84 5.17 8.60 8.57
CA ARG A 84 4.94 10.00 8.18
C ARG A 84 6.10 10.86 8.64
N LYS A 85 6.24 12.02 7.98
CA LYS A 85 7.21 13.05 8.34
C LYS A 85 6.50 14.39 8.47
N SER A 86 6.73 15.10 9.58
CA SER A 86 6.31 16.49 9.76
C SER A 86 7.48 17.37 10.16
N ARG A 87 7.32 18.68 10.03
CA ARG A 87 8.34 19.64 10.47
C ARG A 87 8.57 19.63 11.97
N GLU A 88 7.50 19.43 12.74
CA GLU A 88 7.52 19.50 14.21
C GLU A 88 8.01 18.20 14.84
N ARG A 89 7.57 17.06 14.30
CA ARG A 89 7.78 15.74 14.92
C ARG A 89 8.87 14.90 14.24
N GLY A 90 9.45 15.38 13.14
CA GLY A 90 10.36 14.59 12.35
C GLY A 90 9.65 13.39 11.71
N THR A 91 10.34 12.26 11.61
CA THR A 91 9.77 10.98 11.11
C THR A 91 9.12 10.24 12.27
N PHE A 92 7.87 9.83 12.09
CA PHE A 92 7.11 9.11 13.11
C PHE A 92 6.21 8.05 12.50
N MET A 93 5.90 7.03 13.28
CA MET A 93 4.96 5.98 12.94
C MET A 93 3.55 6.38 13.40
N ARG A 94 2.57 6.26 12.53
CA ARG A 94 1.15 6.36 12.91
C ARG A 94 0.68 5.04 13.55
N LYS A 95 -0.46 5.11 14.24
CA LYS A 95 -1.17 3.89 14.67
C LYS A 95 -1.41 3.01 13.45
N ARG A 96 -1.35 1.71 13.63
CA ARG A 96 -1.74 0.77 12.57
C ARG A 96 -3.17 1.08 12.14
N MET A 97 -3.45 0.92 10.85
CA MET A 97 -4.76 1.21 10.31
C MET A 97 -5.85 0.35 10.98
N GLU A 98 -5.55 -0.92 11.25
CA GLU A 98 -6.44 -1.81 11.99
C GLU A 98 -6.77 -1.26 13.38
N ASP A 99 -5.78 -0.80 14.14
CA ASP A 99 -6.00 -0.25 15.49
C ASP A 99 -6.82 1.05 15.46
N ALA A 100 -6.59 1.89 14.45
CA ALA A 100 -7.34 3.12 14.26
C ALA A 100 -8.83 2.85 13.93
N VAL A 101 -9.11 1.85 13.10
CA VAL A 101 -10.46 1.49 12.70
C VAL A 101 -11.19 0.76 13.83
N ARG A 102 -10.53 -0.14 14.56
CA ARG A 102 -11.12 -0.84 15.71
C ARG A 102 -11.64 0.10 16.82
N GLN A 103 -11.04 1.29 16.95
CA GLN A 103 -11.50 2.30 17.91
C GLN A 103 -12.84 2.93 17.52
N VAL A 104 -13.17 2.95 16.23
CA VAL A 104 -14.34 3.63 15.68
C VAL A 104 -15.45 2.64 15.30
N VAL A 105 -15.08 1.43 14.91
CA VAL A 105 -15.99 0.46 14.31
C VAL A 105 -15.83 -0.93 14.92
N ARG A 106 -16.96 -1.57 15.25
CA ARG A 106 -16.96 -2.91 15.86
C ARG A 106 -16.47 -4.02 14.94
N ASP A 107 -16.71 -3.90 13.63
CA ASP A 107 -16.28 -4.87 12.61
C ASP A 107 -15.22 -4.27 11.68
N ALA A 108 -14.07 -3.98 12.27
CA ALA A 108 -12.94 -3.38 11.57
C ALA A 108 -12.42 -4.16 10.34
N PRO A 109 -12.29 -5.51 10.35
CA PRO A 109 -11.77 -6.25 9.20
C PRO A 109 -12.63 -6.13 7.95
N SER A 110 -13.95 -6.33 8.06
CA SER A 110 -14.87 -6.22 6.91
C SER A 110 -14.90 -4.81 6.35
N GLN A 111 -14.84 -3.80 7.19
CA GLN A 111 -14.88 -2.41 6.72
C GLN A 111 -13.56 -1.96 6.10
N LEU A 112 -12.42 -2.43 6.59
CA LEU A 112 -11.15 -2.24 5.92
C LEU A 112 -11.15 -2.89 4.53
N GLN A 113 -11.66 -4.11 4.42
CA GLN A 113 -11.79 -4.79 3.14
C GLN A 113 -12.68 -3.99 2.17
N THR A 114 -13.79 -3.45 2.66
CA THR A 114 -14.67 -2.58 1.89
C THR A 114 -13.96 -1.30 1.46
N LEU A 115 -13.23 -0.63 2.35
CA LEU A 115 -12.44 0.57 2.01
C LEU A 115 -11.41 0.28 0.93
N PHE A 116 -10.71 -0.85 1.00
CA PHE A 116 -9.73 -1.25 -0.01
C PHE A 116 -10.36 -1.69 -1.34
N SER A 117 -11.62 -2.07 -1.36
CA SER A 117 -12.35 -2.39 -2.59
C SER A 117 -12.87 -1.16 -3.34
N LEU A 118 -12.85 0.02 -2.73
CA LEU A 118 -13.23 1.26 -3.38
C LEU A 118 -12.23 1.65 -4.47
N SER A 119 -12.71 2.20 -5.57
CA SER A 119 -11.94 2.47 -6.79
C SER A 119 -10.70 3.37 -6.63
N ASN A 120 -10.59 4.13 -5.53
CA ASN A 120 -9.46 5.01 -5.22
C ASN A 120 -8.85 4.74 -3.85
N SER A 121 -9.05 3.55 -3.30
CA SER A 121 -8.55 3.17 -1.98
C SER A 121 -7.03 3.29 -1.85
N ASN A 122 -6.32 3.10 -2.95
CA ASN A 122 -4.87 3.21 -2.99
C ASN A 122 -4.36 4.61 -2.64
N GLU A 123 -5.13 5.66 -2.97
CA GLU A 123 -4.79 7.04 -2.63
C GLU A 123 -4.96 7.31 -1.13
N LEU A 124 -5.88 6.61 -0.46
CA LEU A 124 -6.17 6.77 0.97
C LEU A 124 -4.95 6.49 1.86
N LEU A 125 -4.12 5.52 1.49
CA LEU A 125 -2.94 5.14 2.26
C LEU A 125 -1.95 6.28 2.44
N PHE A 126 -1.84 7.16 1.44
CA PHE A 126 -0.85 8.23 1.39
C PHE A 126 -1.45 9.62 1.57
N ALA A 127 -2.78 9.73 1.67
CA ALA A 127 -3.46 11.00 1.88
C ALA A 127 -3.27 11.54 3.29
N ASP A 128 -3.20 12.88 3.40
CA ASP A 128 -3.27 13.58 4.67
C ASP A 128 -4.72 14.01 4.97
N TYR A 129 -5.53 14.22 3.92
CA TYR A 129 -6.95 14.55 3.98
C TYR A 129 -7.75 13.62 3.08
N VAL A 130 -8.97 13.33 3.47
CA VAL A 130 -9.91 12.53 2.68
C VAL A 130 -11.21 13.31 2.55
N LEU A 131 -11.64 13.52 1.31
CA LEU A 131 -12.93 14.12 0.99
C LEU A 131 -13.85 13.04 0.43
N LEU A 132 -14.98 12.83 1.11
CA LEU A 132 -16.01 11.88 0.67
C LEU A 132 -17.06 12.62 -0.17
N THR A 133 -17.40 12.06 -1.32
CA THR A 133 -18.46 12.57 -2.20
C THR A 133 -19.53 11.52 -2.41
N GLU A 134 -20.78 11.91 -2.47
CA GLU A 134 -21.90 10.99 -2.73
C GLU A 134 -21.98 10.59 -4.21
N GLY A 135 -21.83 11.57 -5.10
CA GLY A 135 -22.11 11.40 -6.51
C GLY A 135 -20.90 11.50 -7.44
N LYS A 136 -21.14 11.20 -8.71
CA LYS A 136 -20.16 11.36 -9.79
C LYS A 136 -19.90 12.82 -10.12
N THR A 137 -20.89 13.67 -9.94
CA THR A 137 -20.81 15.09 -10.28
C THR A 137 -19.84 15.81 -9.37
N GLU A 138 -19.99 15.66 -8.07
CA GLU A 138 -19.09 16.24 -7.08
C GLU A 138 -17.67 15.74 -7.29
N TRP A 139 -17.50 14.43 -7.47
CA TRP A 139 -16.20 13.81 -7.71
C TRP A 139 -15.47 14.40 -8.93
N ARG A 140 -16.21 14.78 -9.99
CA ARG A 140 -15.63 15.39 -11.19
C ARG A 140 -15.41 16.89 -11.06
N VAL A 141 -16.31 17.60 -10.41
CA VAL A 141 -16.32 19.07 -10.38
C VAL A 141 -15.41 19.62 -9.28
N LEU A 142 -15.37 18.97 -8.11
CA LEU A 142 -14.63 19.50 -6.96
C LEU A 142 -13.14 19.70 -7.20
N PRO A 143 -12.39 18.80 -7.87
CA PRO A 143 -10.97 19.05 -8.15
C PRO A 143 -10.74 20.32 -8.96
N THR A 144 -11.52 20.51 -10.04
CA THR A 144 -11.41 21.68 -10.91
C THR A 144 -11.82 22.96 -10.20
N LEU A 145 -12.88 22.90 -9.41
CA LEU A 145 -13.37 24.05 -8.64
C LEU A 145 -12.37 24.47 -7.57
N PHE A 146 -11.83 23.51 -6.83
CA PHE A 146 -10.83 23.74 -5.81
C PHE A 146 -9.57 24.38 -6.41
N GLU A 147 -9.09 23.87 -7.53
CA GLU A 147 -7.92 24.41 -8.21
C GLU A 147 -8.16 25.85 -8.72
N LYS A 148 -9.33 26.13 -9.27
CA LYS A 148 -9.69 27.49 -9.70
C LYS A 148 -9.76 28.49 -8.55
N ILE A 149 -10.26 28.07 -7.38
CA ILE A 149 -10.41 28.95 -6.22
C ILE A 149 -9.09 29.15 -5.48
N THR A 150 -8.31 28.08 -5.31
CA THR A 150 -7.14 28.09 -4.43
C THR A 150 -5.80 28.16 -5.15
N GLY A 151 -5.79 27.92 -6.46
CA GLY A 151 -4.55 27.75 -7.24
C GLY A 151 -3.77 26.46 -6.91
N LYS A 152 -4.38 25.54 -6.18
CA LYS A 152 -3.72 24.30 -5.72
C LYS A 152 -4.53 23.08 -6.13
N SER A 153 -3.86 22.02 -6.58
CA SER A 153 -4.53 20.74 -6.82
C SER A 153 -4.74 19.95 -5.53
N PHE A 154 -5.67 19.00 -5.51
CA PHE A 154 -5.83 18.05 -4.40
C PHE A 154 -4.58 17.22 -4.15
N ALA A 155 -3.86 16.85 -5.20
CA ALA A 155 -2.59 16.14 -5.07
C ALA A 155 -1.56 16.97 -4.30
N LEU A 156 -1.46 18.27 -4.55
CA LEU A 156 -0.52 19.16 -3.87
C LEU A 156 -0.77 19.23 -2.36
N ILE A 157 -2.03 19.19 -1.93
CA ILE A 157 -2.41 19.17 -0.52
C ILE A 157 -2.58 17.77 0.04
N LYS A 158 -2.22 16.73 -0.73
CA LYS A 158 -2.36 15.32 -0.37
C LYS A 158 -3.78 14.96 0.08
N CYS A 159 -4.77 15.44 -0.63
CA CYS A 159 -6.17 15.12 -0.41
C CYS A 159 -6.62 14.04 -1.38
N ALA A 160 -7.05 12.90 -0.84
CA ALA A 160 -7.72 11.86 -1.62
C ALA A 160 -9.21 12.17 -1.73
N LEU A 161 -9.74 12.02 -2.94
CA LEU A 161 -11.15 12.17 -3.22
C LEU A 161 -11.78 10.79 -3.39
N VAL A 162 -12.64 10.42 -2.47
CA VAL A 162 -13.30 9.11 -2.45
C VAL A 162 -14.79 9.29 -2.73
N ARG A 163 -15.27 8.55 -3.72
CA ARG A 163 -16.69 8.48 -3.99
C ARG A 163 -17.34 7.39 -3.13
N GLN A 164 -18.33 7.77 -2.35
CA GLN A 164 -19.22 6.83 -1.71
C GLN A 164 -20.02 6.14 -2.82
N GLY A 165 -19.78 4.86 -3.08
CA GLY A 165 -20.57 4.11 -4.05
C GLY A 165 -22.02 4.18 -3.62
N GLY A 166 -22.88 4.79 -4.44
CA GLY A 166 -24.30 4.81 -4.16
C GLY A 166 -24.78 3.37 -4.00
N VAL A 167 -25.41 3.07 -2.88
CA VAL A 167 -26.25 1.89 -2.76
C VAL A 167 -27.37 2.12 -3.75
N SER A 168 -27.24 1.54 -4.95
CA SER A 168 -28.40 1.45 -5.85
C SER A 168 -29.37 0.50 -5.20
N ASN A 169 -30.46 1.07 -4.66
CA ASN A 169 -31.70 0.33 -4.38
C ASN A 169 -32.24 -0.26 -5.67
#